data_9010df1d830781125f7c9b3d4f01e993
#
_entry.id   9010df1d830781125f7c9b3d4f01e993
#
_cell.length_a   1.000
_cell.length_b   1.000
_cell.length_c   1.000
_cell.angle_alpha   90.00
_cell.angle_beta   90.00
_cell.angle_gamma   90.00
#
_symmetry.space_group_name_H-M   'P 1'
#
loop_
_entity.id
_entity.type
_entity.pdbx_description
1 polymer ?
#
loop_
_entity_poly.entity_id
_entity_poly.type
_entity_poly.pdbx_seq_one_letter_code
_entity_poly.pdbx_strand_id
1 'polypeptide(L)'
;MKKVSELEYTRLPIEDFGKEATAIIEQVKNAASAQEVLAARDKCNDLIIRWETAEALSYMRYSINTADAFYLAEKEYYDEVGPQAQNYLLEYTKAMLATPFRKELEEQGEIIPLVFRSFEVELKAMSPEIIEDMIAENQVVSQYSQMMAGMEFEFRGEKLPRPMLMKYAKSPDRAIRKEAYEVLGKTLKAHSEQLDGLFDQLVHIRDRMAKKMGYRNFVELGYYRMGRLCYGPEEVKQFRENVRRDIVPVVARLRKEIGEKLGVEPLMLYDYDLIFPQGDPAPKGGKEEIFAAARAMYHDMSEETGKFIDFMLETEAFDVDSRKNKWGGGYCTHFPAYHQPFILANFNGTAGDVDVVTHEAGHAFADYKTAKNPFVVELGVGGMETAETHSMSMEFFAWPYMDKFFGEDAGRYEFMHLLDALSFLPYGTIVDDFQRQVYENPDWTPEERKAAWRKLEAEFRPHITFDGIPYLEEGTRWQYQMHIYETPFYYIDYCLAQTAALQFLLESRKDYADAFARYVRFLSQGGEKVFTDLLEEADLRSPFQAGALQAVAQESEALLRQLEAKLDQL
;
A
#
# COMPACT_ATOMS: atom_id res chain seq x y z
N MET A 1 -17.28 24.09 -4.49
CA MET A 1 -16.64 22.87 -5.05
C MET A 1 -17.71 21.81 -5.17
N LYS A 2 -17.64 20.90 -6.16
CA LYS A 2 -18.58 19.77 -6.24
C LYS A 2 -18.26 18.77 -5.12
N LYS A 3 -19.28 18.18 -4.51
CA LYS A 3 -19.11 17.04 -3.60
C LYS A 3 -18.75 15.78 -4.38
N VAL A 4 -18.08 14.83 -3.76
CA VAL A 4 -17.72 13.56 -4.44
C VAL A 4 -18.96 12.83 -4.96
N SER A 5 -20.08 12.88 -4.21
CA SER A 5 -21.37 12.31 -4.65
C SER A 5 -21.94 12.95 -5.92
N GLU A 6 -21.56 14.19 -6.24
CA GLU A 6 -22.02 14.98 -7.40
C GLU A 6 -21.11 14.84 -8.62
N LEU A 7 -19.99 14.11 -8.53
CA LEU A 7 -19.09 13.89 -9.66
C LEU A 7 -19.78 13.04 -10.71
N GLU A 8 -19.73 13.48 -11.97
CA GLU A 8 -20.39 12.79 -13.06
C GLU A 8 -19.53 11.62 -13.54
N TYR A 9 -20.16 10.43 -13.60
CA TYR A 9 -19.54 9.24 -14.20
C TYR A 9 -19.98 9.12 -15.66
N THR A 10 -19.00 8.96 -16.53
CA THR A 10 -19.23 8.64 -17.94
C THR A 10 -18.21 7.59 -18.36
N ARG A 11 -18.70 6.39 -18.74
CA ARG A 11 -17.84 5.36 -19.31
C ARG A 11 -17.16 5.88 -20.56
N LEU A 12 -15.86 5.68 -20.68
CA LEU A 12 -15.13 5.84 -21.94
C LEU A 12 -15.05 4.46 -22.63
N PRO A 13 -15.81 4.23 -23.73
CA PRO A 13 -15.75 2.94 -24.41
C PRO A 13 -14.36 2.66 -24.97
N ILE A 14 -13.90 1.41 -24.87
CA ILE A 14 -12.56 1.00 -25.33
C ILE A 14 -12.37 1.26 -26.84
N GLU A 15 -13.43 1.15 -27.63
CA GLU A 15 -13.39 1.44 -29.06
C GLU A 15 -13.12 2.93 -29.33
N ASP A 16 -13.66 3.83 -28.51
CA ASP A 16 -13.45 5.27 -28.65
C ASP A 16 -12.06 5.64 -28.11
N PHE A 17 -11.67 5.07 -26.96
CA PHE A 17 -10.29 5.17 -26.46
C PHE A 17 -9.28 4.75 -27.53
N GLY A 18 -9.48 3.58 -28.14
CA GLY A 18 -8.58 3.04 -29.16
C GLY A 18 -8.50 3.90 -30.43
N LYS A 19 -9.61 4.49 -30.87
CA LYS A 19 -9.61 5.45 -32.01
C LYS A 19 -8.80 6.70 -31.69
N GLU A 20 -9.03 7.30 -30.53
CA GLU A 20 -8.29 8.50 -30.11
C GLU A 20 -6.80 8.20 -29.92
N ALA A 21 -6.46 7.11 -29.20
CA ALA A 21 -5.09 6.68 -29.00
C ALA A 21 -4.35 6.43 -30.33
N THR A 22 -5.00 5.73 -31.27
CA THR A 22 -4.42 5.47 -32.61
C THR A 22 -4.13 6.77 -33.35
N ALA A 23 -5.07 7.74 -33.32
CA ALA A 23 -4.86 9.04 -33.96
C ALA A 23 -3.70 9.82 -33.34
N ILE A 24 -3.56 9.76 -31.99
CA ILE A 24 -2.45 10.39 -31.26
C ILE A 24 -1.12 9.72 -31.61
N ILE A 25 -1.06 8.39 -31.65
CA ILE A 25 0.12 7.63 -32.05
C ILE A 25 0.60 8.03 -33.46
N GLU A 26 -0.33 8.15 -34.42
CA GLU A 26 0.01 8.60 -35.77
C GLU A 26 0.50 10.06 -35.80
N GLN A 27 -0.03 10.93 -34.93
CA GLN A 27 0.50 12.30 -34.79
C GLN A 27 1.94 12.30 -34.29
N VAL A 28 2.29 11.49 -33.29
CA VAL A 28 3.68 11.36 -32.80
C VAL A 28 4.60 10.84 -33.90
N LYS A 29 4.19 9.77 -34.61
CA LYS A 29 5.01 9.15 -35.67
C LYS A 29 5.28 10.07 -36.86
N ASN A 30 4.31 10.93 -37.20
CA ASN A 30 4.39 11.83 -38.36
C ASN A 30 4.77 13.26 -37.96
N ALA A 31 5.11 13.54 -36.71
CA ALA A 31 5.47 14.87 -36.23
C ALA A 31 6.69 15.42 -37.00
N ALA A 32 6.60 16.66 -37.45
CA ALA A 32 7.66 17.37 -38.14
C ALA A 32 8.48 18.28 -37.20
N SER A 33 8.10 18.38 -35.92
CA SER A 33 8.75 19.21 -34.90
C SER A 33 8.52 18.67 -33.47
N ALA A 34 9.36 19.06 -32.54
CA ALA A 34 9.18 18.80 -31.12
C ALA A 34 7.83 19.35 -30.61
N GLN A 35 7.40 20.50 -31.08
CA GLN A 35 6.11 21.11 -30.71
C GLN A 35 4.90 20.26 -31.12
N GLU A 36 4.95 19.58 -32.27
CA GLU A 36 3.90 18.65 -32.67
C GLU A 36 3.85 17.40 -31.82
N VAL A 37 5.01 16.91 -31.34
CA VAL A 37 5.09 15.81 -30.37
C VAL A 37 4.46 16.22 -29.03
N LEU A 38 4.77 17.43 -28.53
CA LEU A 38 4.15 17.96 -27.30
C LEU A 38 2.63 18.09 -27.44
N ALA A 39 2.13 18.60 -28.56
CA ALA A 39 0.69 18.69 -28.79
C ALA A 39 0.00 17.30 -28.83
N ALA A 40 0.69 16.28 -29.32
CA ALA A 40 0.20 14.91 -29.28
C ALA A 40 0.24 14.32 -27.84
N ARG A 41 1.30 14.61 -27.07
CA ARG A 41 1.44 14.25 -25.66
C ARG A 41 0.30 14.85 -24.83
N ASP A 42 0.00 16.13 -24.99
CA ASP A 42 -1.10 16.79 -24.27
C ASP A 42 -2.45 16.09 -24.49
N LYS A 43 -2.71 15.67 -25.75
CA LYS A 43 -3.93 14.89 -26.07
C LYS A 43 -3.91 13.50 -25.42
N CYS A 44 -2.74 12.84 -25.36
CA CYS A 44 -2.61 11.56 -24.70
C CYS A 44 -2.87 11.69 -23.20
N ASN A 45 -2.30 12.71 -22.56
CA ASN A 45 -2.51 12.98 -21.15
C ASN A 45 -3.99 13.27 -20.84
N ASP A 46 -4.68 14.04 -21.68
CA ASP A 46 -6.13 14.24 -21.55
C ASP A 46 -6.92 12.93 -21.69
N LEU A 47 -6.54 12.07 -22.63
CA LEU A 47 -7.17 10.75 -22.79
C LEU A 47 -6.96 9.86 -21.56
N ILE A 48 -5.74 9.81 -21.01
CA ILE A 48 -5.40 9.08 -19.79
C ILE A 48 -6.22 9.61 -18.59
N ILE A 49 -6.24 10.92 -18.39
CA ILE A 49 -6.99 11.57 -17.31
C ILE A 49 -8.49 11.21 -17.37
N ARG A 50 -9.09 11.20 -18.54
CA ARG A 50 -10.50 10.82 -18.71
C ARG A 50 -10.73 9.34 -18.41
N TRP A 51 -9.83 8.47 -18.88
CA TRP A 51 -9.90 7.03 -18.61
C TRP A 51 -9.78 6.72 -17.12
N GLU A 52 -8.72 7.20 -16.48
CA GLU A 52 -8.46 6.96 -15.05
C GLU A 52 -9.56 7.54 -14.16
N THR A 53 -10.11 8.71 -14.52
CA THR A 53 -11.24 9.29 -13.77
C THR A 53 -12.48 8.41 -13.85
N ALA A 54 -12.80 7.88 -15.02
CA ALA A 54 -13.96 7.01 -15.20
C ALA A 54 -13.76 5.67 -14.45
N GLU A 55 -12.59 5.06 -14.58
CA GLU A 55 -12.24 3.83 -13.89
C GLU A 55 -12.30 4.01 -12.36
N ALA A 56 -11.63 5.05 -11.81
CA ALA A 56 -11.62 5.33 -10.39
C ALA A 56 -13.02 5.61 -9.82
N LEU A 57 -13.87 6.38 -10.54
CA LEU A 57 -15.26 6.63 -10.12
C LEU A 57 -16.09 5.35 -10.10
N SER A 58 -15.94 4.48 -11.11
CA SER A 58 -16.66 3.21 -11.16
C SER A 58 -16.26 2.28 -10.02
N TYR A 59 -14.96 2.16 -9.78
CA TYR A 59 -14.41 1.34 -8.69
C TYR A 59 -14.82 1.87 -7.31
N MET A 60 -14.72 3.17 -7.09
CA MET A 60 -15.14 3.82 -5.84
C MET A 60 -16.62 3.53 -5.53
N ARG A 61 -17.51 3.74 -6.50
CA ARG A 61 -18.95 3.52 -6.31
C ARG A 61 -19.30 2.05 -6.12
N TYR A 62 -18.61 1.15 -6.82
CA TYR A 62 -18.68 -0.28 -6.54
C TYR A 62 -18.23 -0.59 -5.11
N SER A 63 -17.11 -0.04 -4.66
CA SER A 63 -16.58 -0.27 -3.30
C SER A 63 -17.52 0.24 -2.20
N ILE A 64 -18.21 1.36 -2.44
CA ILE A 64 -19.23 1.92 -1.54
C ILE A 64 -20.43 0.96 -1.39
N ASN A 65 -20.83 0.27 -2.47
CA ASN A 65 -21.92 -0.68 -2.47
C ASN A 65 -21.69 -1.79 -3.51
N THR A 66 -21.07 -2.89 -3.09
CA THR A 66 -20.77 -4.05 -3.94
C THR A 66 -22.01 -4.78 -4.48
N ALA A 67 -23.21 -4.48 -3.96
CA ALA A 67 -24.48 -5.02 -4.45
C ALA A 67 -25.13 -4.16 -5.53
N ASP A 68 -24.53 -3.02 -5.88
CA ASP A 68 -25.00 -2.19 -7.00
C ASP A 68 -24.64 -2.87 -8.32
N ALA A 69 -25.67 -3.39 -9.01
CA ALA A 69 -25.48 -4.16 -10.23
C ALA A 69 -24.90 -3.32 -11.39
N PHE A 70 -25.15 -2.00 -11.42
CA PHE A 70 -24.61 -1.13 -12.44
C PHE A 70 -23.09 -0.96 -12.23
N TYR A 71 -22.65 -0.57 -11.03
CA TYR A 71 -21.24 -0.35 -10.77
C TYR A 71 -20.41 -1.65 -10.68
N LEU A 72 -21.03 -2.77 -10.34
CA LEU A 72 -20.42 -4.08 -10.51
C LEU A 72 -20.11 -4.36 -11.99
N ALA A 73 -21.06 -4.15 -12.88
CA ALA A 73 -20.87 -4.35 -14.32
C ALA A 73 -19.85 -3.35 -14.90
N GLU A 74 -19.79 -2.10 -14.39
CA GLU A 74 -18.78 -1.13 -14.80
C GLU A 74 -17.36 -1.56 -14.37
N LYS A 75 -17.21 -2.03 -13.13
CA LYS A 75 -15.94 -2.57 -12.65
C LYS A 75 -15.48 -3.78 -13.48
N GLU A 76 -16.36 -4.72 -13.73
CA GLU A 76 -16.08 -5.89 -14.59
C GLU A 76 -15.68 -5.47 -16.00
N TYR A 77 -16.30 -4.43 -16.54
CA TYR A 77 -15.93 -3.86 -17.83
C TYR A 77 -14.47 -3.38 -17.83
N TYR A 78 -14.06 -2.55 -16.86
CA TYR A 78 -12.67 -2.07 -16.78
C TYR A 78 -11.67 -3.20 -16.50
N ASP A 79 -12.02 -4.22 -15.72
CA ASP A 79 -11.20 -5.41 -15.51
C ASP A 79 -10.91 -6.17 -16.83
N GLU A 80 -11.89 -6.22 -17.73
CA GLU A 80 -11.77 -6.89 -19.02
C GLU A 80 -11.00 -6.07 -20.06
N VAL A 81 -11.31 -4.77 -20.17
CA VAL A 81 -10.76 -3.93 -21.24
C VAL A 81 -9.49 -3.15 -20.84
N GLY A 82 -9.17 -3.07 -19.53
CA GLY A 82 -7.98 -2.38 -19.05
C GLY A 82 -6.68 -2.85 -19.72
N PRO A 83 -6.43 -4.17 -19.87
CA PRO A 83 -5.26 -4.65 -20.60
C PRO A 83 -5.23 -4.22 -22.08
N GLN A 84 -6.38 -3.99 -22.70
CA GLN A 84 -6.46 -3.50 -24.08
C GLN A 84 -6.10 -2.00 -24.12
N ALA A 85 -6.59 -1.20 -23.16
CA ALA A 85 -6.22 0.21 -23.04
C ALA A 85 -4.70 0.34 -22.81
N GLN A 86 -4.12 -0.48 -21.93
CA GLN A 86 -2.66 -0.53 -21.71
C GLN A 86 -1.89 -0.87 -22.99
N ASN A 87 -2.43 -1.72 -23.86
CA ASN A 87 -1.78 -2.04 -25.14
C ASN A 87 -1.76 -0.82 -26.10
N TYR A 88 -2.80 0.01 -26.14
CA TYR A 88 -2.76 1.26 -26.91
C TYR A 88 -1.73 2.24 -26.33
N LEU A 89 -1.64 2.35 -25.01
CA LEU A 89 -0.65 3.20 -24.35
C LEU A 89 0.77 2.68 -24.60
N LEU A 90 0.99 1.37 -24.64
CA LEU A 90 2.26 0.77 -25.00
C LEU A 90 2.71 1.16 -26.43
N GLU A 91 1.78 1.19 -27.40
CA GLU A 91 2.09 1.64 -28.76
C GLU A 91 2.41 3.15 -28.81
N TYR A 92 1.73 3.95 -27.98
CA TYR A 92 2.09 5.37 -27.80
C TYR A 92 3.50 5.51 -27.21
N THR A 93 3.82 4.76 -26.15
CA THR A 93 5.15 4.70 -25.52
C THR A 93 6.25 4.36 -26.54
N LYS A 94 6.01 3.37 -27.41
CA LYS A 94 6.93 3.03 -28.51
C LYS A 94 7.14 4.19 -29.48
N ALA A 95 6.07 4.89 -29.85
CA ALA A 95 6.16 6.03 -30.74
C ALA A 95 6.93 7.20 -30.11
N MET A 96 6.69 7.48 -28.83
CA MET A 96 7.42 8.49 -28.05
C MET A 96 8.92 8.18 -27.93
N LEU A 97 9.28 6.93 -27.67
CA LEU A 97 10.69 6.51 -27.60
C LEU A 97 11.39 6.56 -28.97
N ALA A 98 10.66 6.37 -30.05
CA ALA A 98 11.19 6.39 -31.41
C ALA A 98 11.23 7.79 -32.04
N THR A 99 10.68 8.82 -31.39
CA THR A 99 10.66 10.19 -31.96
C THR A 99 12.08 10.73 -32.17
N PRO A 100 12.39 11.34 -33.33
CA PRO A 100 13.69 11.97 -33.54
C PRO A 100 13.89 13.24 -32.69
N PHE A 101 12.83 13.75 -32.05
CA PHE A 101 12.85 14.97 -31.24
C PHE A 101 13.11 14.73 -29.75
N ARG A 102 13.29 13.46 -29.30
CA ARG A 102 13.52 13.13 -27.88
C ARG A 102 14.59 14.01 -27.22
N LYS A 103 15.77 14.09 -27.85
CA LYS A 103 16.88 14.87 -27.31
C LYS A 103 16.55 16.38 -27.18
N GLU A 104 15.87 16.93 -28.18
CA GLU A 104 15.43 18.32 -28.15
C GLU A 104 14.44 18.58 -27.01
N LEU A 105 13.46 17.68 -26.81
CA LEU A 105 12.45 17.76 -25.76
C LEU A 105 13.07 17.67 -24.34
N GLU A 106 14.07 16.81 -24.16
CA GLU A 106 14.81 16.69 -22.89
C GLU A 106 15.69 17.94 -22.62
N GLU A 107 16.43 18.42 -23.62
CA GLU A 107 17.33 19.59 -23.50
C GLU A 107 16.56 20.91 -23.27
N GLN A 108 15.37 21.05 -23.81
CA GLN A 108 14.49 22.20 -23.59
C GLN A 108 13.72 22.12 -22.25
N GLY A 109 13.75 20.97 -21.55
CA GLY A 109 13.04 20.75 -20.29
C GLY A 109 11.52 20.59 -20.46
N GLU A 110 11.03 20.38 -21.69
CA GLU A 110 9.61 20.18 -21.98
C GLU A 110 9.11 18.78 -21.55
N ILE A 111 9.98 17.78 -21.63
CA ILE A 111 9.76 16.45 -21.07
C ILE A 111 10.99 16.07 -20.25
N ILE A 112 10.81 15.84 -18.96
CA ILE A 112 11.91 15.42 -18.10
C ILE A 112 12.42 14.02 -18.49
N PRO A 113 13.74 13.74 -18.41
CA PRO A 113 14.33 12.45 -18.81
C PRO A 113 13.71 11.25 -18.11
N LEU A 114 13.16 11.44 -16.91
CA LEU A 114 12.52 10.36 -16.13
C LEU A 114 11.29 9.79 -16.84
N VAL A 115 10.54 10.59 -17.61
CA VAL A 115 9.40 10.11 -18.43
C VAL A 115 9.86 9.10 -19.47
N PHE A 116 10.96 9.35 -20.16
CA PHE A 116 11.48 8.39 -21.14
C PHE A 116 12.04 7.12 -20.46
N ARG A 117 12.63 7.25 -19.27
CA ARG A 117 13.02 6.08 -18.46
C ARG A 117 11.82 5.24 -18.03
N SER A 118 10.72 5.87 -17.63
CA SER A 118 9.49 5.13 -17.29
C SER A 118 8.93 4.40 -18.51
N PHE A 119 8.93 5.01 -19.69
CA PHE A 119 8.56 4.37 -20.95
C PHE A 119 9.44 3.16 -21.28
N GLU A 120 10.75 3.24 -21.04
CA GLU A 120 11.68 2.11 -21.22
C GLU A 120 11.37 0.96 -20.25
N VAL A 121 10.93 1.25 -19.03
CA VAL A 121 10.49 0.24 -18.04
C VAL A 121 9.14 -0.35 -18.45
N GLU A 122 8.21 0.46 -18.94
CA GLU A 122 6.91 -0.01 -19.42
C GLU A 122 7.05 -1.04 -20.55
N LEU A 123 7.96 -0.83 -21.50
CA LEU A 123 8.26 -1.82 -22.54
C LEU A 123 8.80 -3.16 -21.99
N LYS A 124 9.38 -3.14 -20.79
CA LYS A 124 9.85 -4.37 -20.11
C LYS A 124 8.75 -5.01 -19.27
N ALA A 125 7.71 -4.27 -18.93
CA ALA A 125 6.60 -4.71 -18.09
C ALA A 125 5.43 -5.30 -18.88
N MET A 126 5.27 -4.92 -20.16
CA MET A 126 4.08 -5.21 -20.95
C MET A 126 4.45 -5.61 -22.39
N SER A 127 3.73 -6.60 -22.93
CA SER A 127 3.77 -7.04 -24.32
C SER A 127 2.38 -7.49 -24.77
N PRO A 128 1.98 -7.31 -26.03
CA PRO A 128 0.73 -7.87 -26.56
C PRO A 128 0.59 -9.38 -26.34
N GLU A 129 1.71 -10.10 -26.27
CA GLU A 129 1.73 -11.56 -26.11
C GLU A 129 1.22 -12.04 -24.74
N ILE A 130 1.19 -11.16 -23.72
CA ILE A 130 0.76 -11.51 -22.36
C ILE A 130 -0.64 -11.01 -22.02
N ILE A 131 -1.36 -10.33 -22.93
CA ILE A 131 -2.69 -9.75 -22.65
C ILE A 131 -3.68 -10.81 -22.16
N GLU A 132 -3.75 -11.96 -22.84
CA GLU A 132 -4.64 -13.05 -22.44
C GLU A 132 -4.30 -13.60 -21.04
N ASP A 133 -3.01 -13.67 -20.71
CA ASP A 133 -2.57 -14.08 -19.38
C ASP A 133 -2.89 -13.04 -18.32
N MET A 134 -2.80 -11.74 -18.62
CA MET A 134 -3.21 -10.67 -17.71
C MET A 134 -4.72 -10.72 -17.42
N ILE A 135 -5.54 -10.98 -18.42
CA ILE A 135 -6.98 -11.17 -18.24
C ILE A 135 -7.25 -12.39 -17.35
N ALA A 136 -6.55 -13.50 -17.60
CA ALA A 136 -6.66 -14.71 -16.77
C ALA A 136 -6.18 -14.45 -15.33
N GLU A 137 -5.08 -13.70 -15.13
CA GLU A 137 -4.61 -13.27 -13.81
C GLU A 137 -5.70 -12.49 -13.07
N ASN A 138 -6.28 -11.47 -13.71
CA ASN A 138 -7.34 -10.65 -13.12
C ASN A 138 -8.56 -11.48 -12.70
N GLN A 139 -8.95 -12.47 -13.50
CA GLN A 139 -10.06 -13.37 -13.16
C GLN A 139 -9.77 -14.22 -11.91
N VAL A 140 -8.55 -14.77 -11.79
CA VAL A 140 -8.16 -15.56 -10.62
C VAL A 140 -8.03 -14.68 -9.37
N VAL A 141 -7.49 -13.47 -9.50
CA VAL A 141 -7.43 -12.46 -8.44
C VAL A 141 -8.85 -12.13 -7.95
N SER A 142 -9.79 -11.88 -8.87
CA SER A 142 -11.19 -11.61 -8.51
C SER A 142 -11.85 -12.78 -7.78
N GLN A 143 -11.55 -14.03 -8.19
CA GLN A 143 -12.05 -15.23 -7.48
C GLN A 143 -11.52 -15.32 -6.05
N TYR A 144 -10.22 -15.03 -5.83
CA TYR A 144 -9.64 -14.97 -4.50
C TYR A 144 -10.30 -13.89 -3.63
N SER A 145 -10.44 -12.68 -4.15
CA SER A 145 -11.03 -11.54 -3.43
C SER A 145 -12.49 -11.81 -3.05
N GLN A 146 -13.29 -12.38 -3.97
CA GLN A 146 -14.68 -12.77 -3.71
C GLN A 146 -14.77 -13.88 -2.66
N MET A 147 -13.89 -14.89 -2.76
CA MET A 147 -13.83 -15.98 -1.78
C MET A 147 -13.51 -15.46 -0.39
N MET A 148 -12.48 -14.60 -0.24
CA MET A 148 -12.09 -14.03 1.05
C MET A 148 -13.15 -13.09 1.63
N ALA A 149 -13.81 -12.30 0.80
CA ALA A 149 -14.89 -11.42 1.21
C ALA A 149 -16.16 -12.17 1.64
N GLY A 150 -16.43 -13.31 1.00
CA GLY A 150 -17.56 -14.18 1.31
C GLY A 150 -17.33 -15.17 2.45
N MET A 151 -16.09 -15.27 2.97
CA MET A 151 -15.74 -16.22 4.03
C MET A 151 -16.39 -15.84 5.36
N GLU A 152 -17.15 -16.76 5.94
CA GLU A 152 -17.83 -16.60 7.23
C GLU A 152 -17.11 -17.40 8.31
N PHE A 153 -16.85 -16.77 9.44
CA PHE A 153 -16.22 -17.35 10.61
C PHE A 153 -17.24 -17.54 11.72
N GLU A 154 -17.51 -18.78 12.08
CA GLU A 154 -18.48 -19.11 13.13
C GLU A 154 -17.81 -18.95 14.51
N PHE A 155 -18.14 -17.87 15.21
CA PHE A 155 -17.57 -17.52 16.50
C PHE A 155 -18.67 -17.25 17.52
N ARG A 156 -18.73 -18.08 18.58
CA ARG A 156 -19.70 -17.95 19.69
C ARG A 156 -21.17 -17.88 19.25
N GLY A 157 -21.53 -18.62 18.19
CA GLY A 157 -22.89 -18.69 17.65
C GLY A 157 -23.23 -17.59 16.66
N GLU A 158 -22.28 -16.74 16.32
CA GLU A 158 -22.42 -15.70 15.28
C GLU A 158 -21.53 -16.02 14.08
N LYS A 159 -21.99 -15.65 12.89
CA LYS A 159 -21.21 -15.71 11.66
C LYS A 159 -20.61 -14.35 11.38
N LEU A 160 -19.30 -14.23 11.46
CA LEU A 160 -18.57 -12.98 11.36
C LEU A 160 -17.69 -12.95 10.10
N PRO A 161 -17.54 -11.80 9.44
CA PRO A 161 -16.45 -11.59 8.49
C PRO A 161 -15.13 -11.49 9.25
N ARG A 162 -14.01 -11.76 8.57
CA ARG A 162 -12.67 -11.77 9.18
C ARG A 162 -12.33 -10.51 10.00
N PRO A 163 -12.57 -9.27 9.54
CA PRO A 163 -12.26 -8.08 10.34
C PRO A 163 -12.97 -8.04 11.69
N MET A 164 -14.21 -8.53 11.74
CA MET A 164 -14.99 -8.60 12.99
C MET A 164 -14.49 -9.72 13.91
N LEU A 165 -14.07 -10.86 13.37
CA LEU A 165 -13.40 -11.91 14.14
C LEU A 165 -12.10 -11.40 14.76
N MET A 166 -11.27 -10.69 13.98
CA MET A 166 -9.96 -10.19 14.41
C MET A 166 -10.06 -9.09 15.48
N LYS A 167 -11.22 -8.46 15.67
CA LYS A 167 -11.46 -7.61 16.83
C LYS A 167 -11.28 -8.37 18.15
N TYR A 168 -11.65 -9.64 18.19
CA TYR A 168 -11.47 -10.52 19.37
C TYR A 168 -10.00 -10.94 19.59
N ALA A 169 -9.16 -10.84 18.57
CA ALA A 169 -7.71 -11.03 18.68
C ALA A 169 -7.03 -9.97 19.55
N LYS A 170 -7.67 -8.82 19.78
CA LYS A 170 -7.20 -7.74 20.67
C LYS A 170 -7.84 -7.79 22.06
N SER A 171 -8.60 -8.82 22.39
CA SER A 171 -9.22 -8.98 23.73
C SER A 171 -8.16 -9.10 24.83
N PRO A 172 -8.31 -8.43 25.98
CA PRO A 172 -7.48 -8.69 27.16
C PRO A 172 -7.53 -10.15 27.65
N ASP A 173 -8.66 -10.83 27.43
CA ASP A 173 -8.81 -12.25 27.77
C ASP A 173 -8.08 -13.15 26.75
N ARG A 174 -7.02 -13.81 27.21
CA ARG A 174 -6.21 -14.71 26.37
C ARG A 174 -7.00 -15.86 25.76
N ALA A 175 -8.01 -16.39 26.50
CA ALA A 175 -8.82 -17.50 25.99
C ALA A 175 -9.65 -17.06 24.78
N ILE A 176 -10.16 -15.82 24.79
CA ILE A 176 -10.90 -15.24 23.67
C ILE A 176 -9.99 -15.06 22.45
N ARG A 177 -8.77 -14.53 22.64
CA ARG A 177 -7.80 -14.37 21.54
C ARG A 177 -7.46 -15.72 20.90
N LYS A 178 -7.17 -16.72 21.75
CA LYS A 178 -6.89 -18.09 21.29
C LYS A 178 -8.06 -18.67 20.48
N GLU A 179 -9.29 -18.57 21.02
CA GLU A 179 -10.50 -19.06 20.34
C GLU A 179 -10.69 -18.42 18.96
N ALA A 180 -10.46 -17.09 18.85
CA ALA A 180 -10.55 -16.37 17.58
C ALA A 180 -9.54 -16.90 16.53
N TYR A 181 -8.30 -17.13 16.93
CA TYR A 181 -7.28 -17.71 16.03
C TYR A 181 -7.51 -19.19 15.71
N GLU A 182 -8.09 -19.96 16.62
CA GLU A 182 -8.51 -21.33 16.32
C GLU A 182 -9.64 -21.37 15.27
N VAL A 183 -10.61 -20.47 15.39
CA VAL A 183 -11.69 -20.32 14.39
C VAL A 183 -11.11 -19.87 13.06
N LEU A 184 -10.23 -18.88 13.06
CA LEU A 184 -9.52 -18.42 11.85
C LEU A 184 -8.84 -19.59 11.14
N GLY A 185 -7.99 -20.32 11.85
CA GLY A 185 -7.24 -21.44 11.29
C GLY A 185 -8.13 -22.58 10.80
N LYS A 186 -9.14 -22.98 11.55
CA LYS A 186 -10.10 -24.03 11.14
C LYS A 186 -10.88 -23.65 9.89
N THR A 187 -11.33 -22.41 9.80
CA THR A 187 -12.05 -21.90 8.62
C THR A 187 -11.17 -21.86 7.38
N LEU A 188 -9.93 -21.34 7.51
CA LEU A 188 -8.96 -21.34 6.40
C LEU A 188 -8.64 -22.78 5.96
N LYS A 189 -8.48 -23.72 6.90
CA LYS A 189 -8.21 -25.13 6.57
C LYS A 189 -9.34 -25.75 5.75
N ALA A 190 -10.58 -25.42 6.05
CA ALA A 190 -11.74 -25.90 5.28
C ALA A 190 -11.73 -25.41 3.82
N HIS A 191 -11.02 -24.32 3.52
CA HIS A 191 -10.86 -23.73 2.19
C HIS A 191 -9.45 -23.94 1.60
N SER A 192 -8.62 -24.77 2.23
CA SER A 192 -7.20 -24.91 1.86
C SER A 192 -6.96 -25.32 0.41
N GLU A 193 -7.73 -26.28 -0.09
CA GLU A 193 -7.64 -26.76 -1.48
C GLU A 193 -7.91 -25.63 -2.48
N GLN A 194 -8.89 -24.79 -2.20
CA GLN A 194 -9.24 -23.66 -3.05
C GLN A 194 -8.18 -22.55 -2.98
N LEU A 195 -7.70 -22.21 -1.77
CA LEU A 195 -6.63 -21.22 -1.57
C LEU A 195 -5.34 -21.65 -2.25
N ASP A 196 -4.90 -22.89 -2.04
CA ASP A 196 -3.70 -23.43 -2.68
C ASP A 196 -3.86 -23.47 -4.22
N GLY A 197 -5.04 -23.87 -4.72
CA GLY A 197 -5.32 -23.95 -6.14
C GLY A 197 -5.36 -22.60 -6.85
N LEU A 198 -5.94 -21.56 -6.23
CA LEU A 198 -5.94 -20.20 -6.79
C LEU A 198 -4.52 -19.63 -6.85
N PHE A 199 -3.74 -19.83 -5.79
CA PHE A 199 -2.36 -19.35 -5.78
C PHE A 199 -1.48 -20.08 -6.80
N ASP A 200 -1.67 -21.39 -6.94
CA ASP A 200 -0.96 -22.19 -7.94
C ASP A 200 -1.25 -21.70 -9.37
N GLN A 201 -2.51 -21.40 -9.68
CA GLN A 201 -2.89 -20.79 -10.96
C GLN A 201 -2.18 -19.46 -11.19
N LEU A 202 -2.16 -18.56 -10.18
CA LEU A 202 -1.48 -17.27 -10.29
C LEU A 202 0.02 -17.43 -10.53
N VAL A 203 0.68 -18.31 -9.79
CA VAL A 203 2.12 -18.57 -9.97
C VAL A 203 2.44 -19.03 -11.41
N HIS A 204 1.66 -19.97 -11.93
CA HIS A 204 1.88 -20.48 -13.29
C HIS A 204 1.50 -19.47 -14.39
N ILE A 205 0.46 -18.66 -14.20
CA ILE A 205 0.10 -17.57 -15.14
C ILE A 205 1.25 -16.55 -15.18
N ARG A 206 1.74 -16.12 -14.03
CA ARG A 206 2.83 -15.14 -13.89
C ARG A 206 4.15 -15.66 -14.45
N ASP A 207 4.49 -16.92 -14.20
CA ASP A 207 5.68 -17.57 -14.80
C ASP A 207 5.57 -17.66 -16.33
N ARG A 208 4.38 -18.00 -16.85
CA ARG A 208 4.12 -18.05 -18.29
C ARG A 208 4.25 -16.67 -18.96
N MET A 209 3.71 -15.60 -18.31
CA MET A 209 3.92 -14.23 -18.79
C MET A 209 5.39 -13.86 -18.85
N ALA A 210 6.14 -14.17 -17.80
CA ALA A 210 7.57 -13.89 -17.75
C ALA A 210 8.33 -14.61 -18.89
N LYS A 211 8.04 -15.88 -19.12
CA LYS A 211 8.67 -16.66 -20.20
C LYS A 211 8.31 -16.16 -21.60
N LYS A 212 7.06 -15.76 -21.83
CA LYS A 212 6.64 -15.12 -23.09
C LYS A 212 7.42 -13.83 -23.38
N MET A 213 7.75 -13.08 -22.33
CA MET A 213 8.55 -11.86 -22.45
C MET A 213 10.07 -12.09 -22.42
N GLY A 214 10.53 -13.35 -22.38
CA GLY A 214 11.94 -13.72 -22.42
C GLY A 214 12.66 -13.69 -21.06
N TYR A 215 11.94 -13.53 -19.95
CA TYR A 215 12.50 -13.58 -18.60
C TYR A 215 12.66 -15.02 -18.10
N ARG A 216 13.63 -15.22 -17.21
CA ARG A 216 13.87 -16.52 -16.59
C ARG A 216 12.70 -16.98 -15.70
N ASN A 217 12.12 -16.05 -14.94
CA ASN A 217 10.98 -16.24 -14.03
C ASN A 217 10.27 -14.90 -13.81
N PHE A 218 9.21 -14.92 -13.00
CA PHE A 218 8.39 -13.73 -12.78
C PHE A 218 9.05 -12.64 -11.92
N VAL A 219 10.14 -12.91 -11.20
CA VAL A 219 10.75 -11.91 -10.30
C VAL A 219 11.10 -10.62 -11.04
N GLU A 220 11.83 -10.72 -12.15
CA GLU A 220 12.25 -9.55 -12.92
C GLU A 220 11.05 -8.83 -13.57
N LEU A 221 10.14 -9.58 -14.19
CA LEU A 221 8.92 -9.02 -14.76
C LEU A 221 8.06 -8.33 -13.70
N GLY A 222 7.92 -8.95 -12.51
CA GLY A 222 7.17 -8.38 -11.39
C GLY A 222 7.72 -7.03 -10.94
N TYR A 223 9.04 -6.87 -10.89
CA TYR A 223 9.68 -5.59 -10.57
C TYR A 223 9.41 -4.53 -11.64
N TYR A 224 9.46 -4.87 -12.93
CA TYR A 224 9.09 -3.93 -13.99
C TYR A 224 7.60 -3.56 -13.95
N ARG A 225 6.73 -4.52 -13.67
CA ARG A 225 5.27 -4.26 -13.52
C ARG A 225 4.93 -3.35 -12.34
N MET A 226 5.81 -3.29 -11.34
CA MET A 226 5.71 -2.30 -10.24
C MET A 226 6.22 -0.91 -10.63
N GLY A 227 6.68 -0.70 -11.87
CA GLY A 227 7.16 0.59 -12.36
C GLY A 227 8.46 1.06 -11.67
N ARG A 228 9.26 0.17 -11.10
CA ARG A 228 10.46 0.52 -10.33
C ARG A 228 11.56 1.09 -11.21
N LEU A 229 11.98 2.33 -10.92
CA LEU A 229 12.96 3.06 -11.71
C LEU A 229 14.34 3.17 -11.07
N CYS A 230 14.47 3.03 -9.75
CA CYS A 230 15.71 3.31 -9.04
C CYS A 230 16.26 2.15 -8.21
N TYR A 231 15.57 1.03 -8.15
CA TYR A 231 16.05 -0.17 -7.47
C TYR A 231 15.48 -1.46 -8.11
N GLY A 232 16.15 -2.56 -7.83
CA GLY A 232 15.79 -3.87 -8.34
C GLY A 232 15.94 -4.98 -7.27
N PRO A 233 15.93 -6.25 -7.68
CA PRO A 233 16.04 -7.39 -6.76
C PRO A 233 17.28 -7.39 -5.87
N GLU A 234 18.43 -6.88 -6.33
CA GLU A 234 19.67 -6.85 -5.55
C GLU A 234 19.63 -5.79 -4.43
N GLU A 235 19.08 -4.60 -4.70
CA GLU A 235 18.87 -3.57 -3.70
C GLU A 235 17.89 -4.06 -2.61
N VAL A 236 16.80 -4.71 -3.01
CA VAL A 236 15.83 -5.29 -2.05
C VAL A 236 16.45 -6.44 -1.27
N LYS A 237 17.33 -7.25 -1.86
CA LYS A 237 18.10 -8.26 -1.13
C LYS A 237 18.99 -7.62 -0.05
N GLN A 238 19.68 -6.52 -0.36
CA GLN A 238 20.45 -5.77 0.64
C GLN A 238 19.56 -5.22 1.75
N PHE A 239 18.37 -4.73 1.40
CA PHE A 239 17.38 -4.29 2.38
C PHE A 239 16.95 -5.43 3.32
N ARG A 240 16.62 -6.61 2.79
CA ARG A 240 16.27 -7.78 3.61
C ARG A 240 17.39 -8.16 4.58
N GLU A 241 18.65 -8.11 4.14
CA GLU A 241 19.82 -8.35 5.00
C GLU A 241 19.95 -7.29 6.12
N ASN A 242 19.68 -6.02 5.81
CA ASN A 242 19.66 -4.95 6.81
C ASN A 242 18.56 -5.21 7.85
N VAL A 243 17.34 -5.56 7.44
CA VAL A 243 16.23 -5.88 8.36
C VAL A 243 16.60 -7.07 9.26
N ARG A 244 17.12 -8.15 8.67
CA ARG A 244 17.52 -9.35 9.40
C ARG A 244 18.58 -9.08 10.46
N ARG A 245 19.59 -8.27 10.12
CA ARG A 245 20.72 -7.98 11.01
C ARG A 245 20.40 -6.93 12.07
N ASP A 246 19.70 -5.87 11.70
CA ASP A 246 19.57 -4.67 12.53
C ASP A 246 18.20 -4.57 13.23
N ILE A 247 17.11 -4.97 12.59
CA ILE A 247 15.74 -4.83 13.12
C ILE A 247 15.27 -6.07 13.87
N VAL A 248 15.45 -7.26 13.30
CA VAL A 248 14.96 -8.52 13.89
C VAL A 248 15.41 -8.71 15.35
N PRO A 249 16.69 -8.51 15.74
CA PRO A 249 17.10 -8.69 17.12
C PRO A 249 16.45 -7.70 18.09
N VAL A 250 16.22 -6.46 17.65
CA VAL A 250 15.56 -5.40 18.43
C VAL A 250 14.09 -5.77 18.65
N VAL A 251 13.37 -6.10 17.58
CA VAL A 251 11.95 -6.48 17.64
C VAL A 251 11.76 -7.73 18.49
N ALA A 252 12.62 -8.75 18.32
CA ALA A 252 12.53 -9.99 19.10
C ALA A 252 12.68 -9.73 20.62
N ARG A 253 13.62 -8.85 21.01
CA ARG A 253 13.81 -8.47 22.41
C ARG A 253 12.61 -7.68 22.95
N LEU A 254 12.15 -6.67 22.23
CA LEU A 254 11.01 -5.84 22.64
C LEU A 254 9.73 -6.68 22.79
N ARG A 255 9.44 -7.54 21.82
CA ARG A 255 8.24 -8.40 21.85
C ARG A 255 8.31 -9.47 22.94
N LYS A 256 9.50 -9.97 23.27
CA LYS A 256 9.68 -10.86 24.43
C LYS A 256 9.32 -10.13 25.73
N GLU A 257 9.80 -8.91 25.91
CA GLU A 257 9.49 -8.09 27.09
C GLU A 257 8.00 -7.77 27.19
N ILE A 258 7.32 -7.51 26.06
CA ILE A 258 5.85 -7.38 26.04
C ILE A 258 5.18 -8.69 26.49
N GLY A 259 5.63 -9.84 26.01
CA GLY A 259 5.13 -11.14 26.47
C GLY A 259 5.28 -11.34 27.98
N GLU A 260 6.43 -10.95 28.55
CA GLU A 260 6.69 -10.99 30.01
C GLU A 260 5.70 -10.07 30.78
N LYS A 261 5.45 -8.84 30.27
CA LYS A 261 4.48 -7.89 30.87
C LYS A 261 3.04 -8.39 30.78
N LEU A 262 2.69 -9.05 29.69
CA LEU A 262 1.38 -9.69 29.52
C LEU A 262 1.24 -10.97 30.37
N GLY A 263 2.34 -11.47 30.97
CA GLY A 263 2.35 -12.72 31.72
C GLY A 263 2.15 -13.96 30.84
N VAL A 264 2.55 -13.88 29.55
CA VAL A 264 2.43 -14.97 28.58
C VAL A 264 3.80 -15.46 28.13
N GLU A 265 4.03 -16.76 28.28
CA GLU A 265 5.24 -17.44 27.78
C GLU A 265 4.87 -18.88 27.39
N PRO A 266 5.18 -19.32 26.17
CA PRO A 266 5.75 -18.55 25.06
C PRO A 266 4.74 -17.52 24.50
N LEU A 267 5.27 -16.51 23.79
CA LEU A 267 4.44 -15.54 23.03
C LEU A 267 3.85 -16.24 21.83
N MET A 268 2.55 -16.50 21.88
CA MET A 268 1.82 -17.13 20.78
C MET A 268 1.39 -16.09 19.74
N LEU A 269 1.12 -16.52 18.50
CA LEU A 269 0.60 -15.62 17.48
C LEU A 269 -0.65 -14.87 17.93
N TYR A 270 -1.54 -15.51 18.67
CA TYR A 270 -2.75 -14.88 19.19
C TYR A 270 -2.52 -13.90 20.36
N ASP A 271 -1.30 -13.82 20.91
CA ASP A 271 -0.91 -12.83 21.90
C ASP A 271 -0.26 -11.60 21.28
N TYR A 272 0.12 -11.68 19.99
CA TYR A 272 0.96 -10.69 19.33
C TYR A 272 0.29 -9.33 19.12
N ASP A 273 -1.01 -9.32 18.89
CA ASP A 273 -1.79 -8.11 18.59
C ASP A 273 -2.23 -7.33 19.83
N LEU A 274 -1.86 -7.79 21.05
CA LEU A 274 -2.09 -7.11 22.32
C LEU A 274 -0.76 -6.61 22.89
N ILE A 275 -0.71 -5.33 23.29
CA ILE A 275 0.49 -4.71 23.86
C ILE A 275 0.31 -4.41 25.35
N PHE A 276 -0.85 -3.96 25.77
CA PHE A 276 -1.13 -3.59 27.15
C PHE A 276 -2.08 -4.58 27.83
N PRO A 277 -1.77 -5.04 29.07
CA PRO A 277 -2.62 -6.02 29.78
C PRO A 277 -4.08 -5.57 29.97
N GLN A 278 -4.30 -4.26 30.11
CA GLN A 278 -5.63 -3.66 30.28
C GLN A 278 -6.36 -3.40 28.95
N GLY A 279 -5.76 -3.73 27.83
CA GLY A 279 -6.22 -3.43 26.48
C GLY A 279 -5.47 -2.24 25.87
N ASP A 280 -5.41 -2.25 24.53
CA ASP A 280 -4.75 -1.20 23.76
C ASP A 280 -5.59 0.08 23.74
N PRO A 281 -4.97 1.28 23.53
CA PRO A 281 -5.67 2.54 23.48
C PRO A 281 -6.70 2.57 22.35
N ALA A 282 -7.84 3.20 22.61
CA ALA A 282 -8.88 3.45 21.63
C ALA A 282 -9.22 4.94 21.59
N PRO A 283 -9.67 5.47 20.42
CA PRO A 283 -10.03 6.88 20.33
C PRO A 283 -11.21 7.23 21.23
N LYS A 284 -11.25 8.48 21.67
CA LYS A 284 -12.37 9.03 22.46
C LYS A 284 -13.50 9.45 21.51
N GLY A 285 -14.63 8.79 21.62
CA GLY A 285 -15.81 9.06 20.80
C GLY A 285 -15.86 8.26 19.49
N GLY A 286 -16.79 8.65 18.63
CA GLY A 286 -17.02 8.01 17.33
C GLY A 286 -16.48 8.83 16.16
N LYS A 287 -17.08 8.61 14.99
CA LYS A 287 -16.68 9.26 13.74
C LYS A 287 -16.63 10.78 13.82
N GLU A 288 -17.66 11.40 14.40
CA GLU A 288 -17.78 12.84 14.49
C GLU A 288 -16.67 13.45 15.35
N GLU A 289 -16.35 12.82 16.47
CA GLU A 289 -15.27 13.26 17.37
C GLU A 289 -13.91 13.06 16.73
N ILE A 290 -13.70 11.94 16.01
CA ILE A 290 -12.46 11.68 15.27
C ILE A 290 -12.25 12.75 14.19
N PHE A 291 -13.28 13.09 13.39
CA PHE A 291 -13.15 14.14 12.38
C PHE A 291 -12.96 15.53 12.98
N ALA A 292 -13.60 15.84 14.11
CA ALA A 292 -13.37 17.09 14.81
C ALA A 292 -11.93 17.20 15.33
N ALA A 293 -11.40 16.12 15.89
CA ALA A 293 -10.00 16.03 16.34
C ALA A 293 -9.02 16.13 15.15
N ALA A 294 -9.28 15.43 14.04
CA ALA A 294 -8.47 15.48 12.83
C ALA A 294 -8.46 16.90 12.25
N ARG A 295 -9.61 17.55 12.15
CA ARG A 295 -9.68 18.94 11.67
C ARG A 295 -8.84 19.88 12.54
N ALA A 296 -8.98 19.79 13.88
CA ALA A 296 -8.20 20.59 14.80
C ALA A 296 -6.69 20.32 14.67
N MET A 297 -6.30 19.04 14.55
CA MET A 297 -4.92 18.62 14.36
C MET A 297 -4.31 19.23 13.09
N TYR A 298 -4.97 19.10 11.94
CA TYR A 298 -4.45 19.62 10.68
C TYR A 298 -4.40 21.14 10.62
N HIS A 299 -5.30 21.86 11.32
CA HIS A 299 -5.22 23.30 11.49
C HIS A 299 -4.04 23.72 12.38
N ASP A 300 -3.75 22.97 13.44
CA ASP A 300 -2.62 23.24 14.33
C ASP A 300 -1.27 22.88 13.67
N MET A 301 -1.27 21.90 12.77
CA MET A 301 -0.06 21.41 12.09
C MET A 301 0.50 22.46 11.11
N SER A 302 -0.32 23.02 10.24
CA SER A 302 0.02 24.12 9.34
C SER A 302 -1.22 24.76 8.69
N GLU A 303 -1.07 25.99 8.16
CA GLU A 303 -2.13 26.63 7.37
C GLU A 303 -2.52 25.78 6.15
N GLU A 304 -1.57 25.10 5.51
CA GLU A 304 -1.81 24.32 4.31
C GLU A 304 -2.56 23.02 4.60
N THR A 305 -2.19 22.31 5.66
CA THR A 305 -2.90 21.10 6.10
C THR A 305 -4.30 21.44 6.63
N GLY A 306 -4.48 22.60 7.25
CA GLY A 306 -5.79 23.10 7.65
C GLY A 306 -6.72 23.36 6.46
N LYS A 307 -6.21 23.98 5.39
CA LYS A 307 -6.96 24.15 4.13
C LYS A 307 -7.28 22.82 3.44
N PHE A 308 -6.36 21.89 3.48
CA PHE A 308 -6.54 20.55 2.95
C PHE A 308 -7.69 19.80 3.65
N ILE A 309 -7.68 19.72 4.97
CA ILE A 309 -8.73 18.97 5.69
C ILE A 309 -10.11 19.63 5.53
N ASP A 310 -10.18 20.96 5.53
CA ASP A 310 -11.43 21.68 5.25
C ASP A 310 -11.96 21.35 3.84
N PHE A 311 -11.07 21.31 2.83
CA PHE A 311 -11.42 20.89 1.48
C PHE A 311 -12.00 19.47 1.44
N MET A 312 -11.34 18.50 2.10
CA MET A 312 -11.79 17.11 2.15
C MET A 312 -13.17 16.97 2.82
N LEU A 313 -13.41 17.69 3.91
CA LEU A 313 -14.68 17.66 4.62
C LEU A 313 -15.81 18.38 3.86
N GLU A 314 -15.55 19.54 3.26
CA GLU A 314 -16.51 20.30 2.47
C GLU A 314 -16.94 19.57 1.18
N THR A 315 -16.04 18.82 0.58
CA THR A 315 -16.32 18.01 -0.61
C THR A 315 -16.87 16.62 -0.30
N GLU A 316 -17.10 16.29 0.97
CA GLU A 316 -17.56 14.96 1.43
C GLU A 316 -16.67 13.84 0.88
N ALA A 317 -15.34 14.03 0.92
CA ALA A 317 -14.35 13.15 0.34
C ALA A 317 -14.01 11.93 1.22
N PHE A 318 -14.89 11.55 2.13
CA PHE A 318 -14.73 10.41 3.03
C PHE A 318 -15.99 9.51 3.02
N ASP A 319 -15.78 8.22 2.92
CA ASP A 319 -16.77 7.21 3.26
C ASP A 319 -16.15 6.22 4.25
N VAL A 320 -16.41 6.41 5.54
CA VAL A 320 -15.76 5.64 6.62
C VAL A 320 -16.72 4.76 7.41
N ASP A 321 -18.03 4.88 7.20
CA ASP A 321 -19.02 4.07 7.94
C ASP A 321 -18.98 2.61 7.47
N SER A 322 -18.79 1.68 8.40
CA SER A 322 -18.90 0.25 8.12
C SER A 322 -20.37 -0.14 7.93
N ARG A 323 -20.67 -0.85 6.85
CA ARG A 323 -22.03 -1.29 6.55
C ARG A 323 -22.06 -2.52 5.64
N LYS A 324 -23.21 -3.19 5.58
CA LYS A 324 -23.44 -4.32 4.69
C LYS A 324 -23.23 -3.91 3.23
N ASN A 325 -22.65 -4.79 2.45
CA ASN A 325 -22.33 -4.62 1.02
C ASN A 325 -21.29 -3.53 0.71
N LYS A 326 -20.61 -2.97 1.70
CA LYS A 326 -19.44 -2.14 1.45
C LYS A 326 -18.19 -3.00 1.38
N TRP A 327 -17.26 -2.67 0.49
CA TRP A 327 -15.96 -3.34 0.44
C TRP A 327 -15.22 -3.19 1.78
N GLY A 328 -14.62 -4.27 2.26
CA GLY A 328 -14.14 -4.38 3.65
C GLY A 328 -12.74 -3.82 3.92
N GLY A 329 -12.09 -3.22 2.93
CA GLY A 329 -10.77 -2.60 3.07
C GLY A 329 -10.84 -1.08 3.27
N GLY A 330 -9.65 -0.43 3.18
CA GLY A 330 -9.47 1.02 3.15
C GLY A 330 -8.50 1.40 2.04
N TYR A 331 -8.69 2.55 1.43
CA TYR A 331 -7.79 3.13 0.45
C TYR A 331 -8.04 4.63 0.26
N CYS A 332 -7.01 5.32 -0.19
CA CYS A 332 -7.13 6.62 -0.82
C CYS A 332 -7.07 6.47 -2.34
N THR A 333 -7.92 7.16 -3.07
CA THR A 333 -7.88 7.30 -4.52
C THR A 333 -8.07 8.76 -4.90
N HIS A 334 -7.81 9.11 -6.15
CA HIS A 334 -8.13 10.43 -6.66
C HIS A 334 -8.84 10.35 -8.01
N PHE A 335 -9.53 11.42 -8.36
CA PHE A 335 -10.22 11.58 -9.64
C PHE A 335 -9.49 12.66 -10.44
N PRO A 336 -8.58 12.29 -11.37
CA PRO A 336 -7.65 13.25 -11.98
C PRO A 336 -8.34 14.44 -12.68
N ALA A 337 -9.43 14.20 -13.40
CA ALA A 337 -10.18 15.27 -14.09
C ALA A 337 -10.84 16.27 -13.13
N TYR A 338 -11.01 15.90 -11.86
CA TYR A 338 -11.62 16.75 -10.84
C TYR A 338 -10.62 17.27 -9.81
N HIS A 339 -9.36 16.84 -9.88
CA HIS A 339 -8.34 17.12 -8.85
C HIS A 339 -8.83 16.83 -7.42
N GLN A 340 -9.55 15.72 -7.26
CA GLN A 340 -10.29 15.40 -6.06
C GLN A 340 -9.82 14.06 -5.49
N PRO A 341 -9.13 14.02 -4.34
CA PRO A 341 -8.89 12.79 -3.58
C PRO A 341 -10.17 12.31 -2.87
N PHE A 342 -10.20 11.01 -2.56
CA PHE A 342 -11.29 10.38 -1.84
C PHE A 342 -10.76 9.23 -0.98
N ILE A 343 -11.25 9.12 0.25
CA ILE A 343 -10.87 8.09 1.22
C ILE A 343 -12.07 7.19 1.52
N LEU A 344 -11.89 5.88 1.29
CA LEU A 344 -12.80 4.84 1.74
C LEU A 344 -12.18 4.07 2.90
N ALA A 345 -12.93 3.85 3.97
CA ALA A 345 -12.50 3.04 5.12
C ALA A 345 -13.70 2.41 5.83
N ASN A 346 -13.44 1.63 6.89
CA ASN A 346 -14.46 0.97 7.68
C ASN A 346 -14.15 1.15 9.17
N PHE A 347 -14.64 2.23 9.78
CA PHE A 347 -14.44 2.51 11.20
C PHE A 347 -15.06 1.44 12.08
N ASN A 348 -14.34 1.07 13.14
CA ASN A 348 -14.70 0.00 14.05
C ASN A 348 -14.48 0.33 15.54
N GLY A 349 -14.08 1.56 15.88
CA GLY A 349 -13.84 2.03 17.24
C GLY A 349 -12.49 1.66 17.82
N THR A 350 -11.51 1.28 16.97
CA THR A 350 -10.13 0.99 17.39
C THR A 350 -9.19 2.13 17.00
N ALA A 351 -7.93 2.07 17.45
CA ALA A 351 -6.89 3.01 17.05
C ALA A 351 -6.74 3.10 15.51
N GLY A 352 -7.04 2.02 14.79
CA GLY A 352 -7.03 2.00 13.33
C GLY A 352 -7.95 3.04 12.66
N ASP A 353 -8.98 3.52 13.35
CA ASP A 353 -9.81 4.62 12.83
C ASP A 353 -9.02 5.95 12.78
N VAL A 354 -8.09 6.16 13.72
CA VAL A 354 -7.18 7.30 13.73
C VAL A 354 -6.09 7.12 12.68
N ASP A 355 -5.57 5.89 12.53
CA ASP A 355 -4.58 5.58 11.49
C ASP A 355 -5.14 5.89 10.08
N VAL A 356 -6.44 5.66 9.83
CA VAL A 356 -7.09 6.06 8.57
C VAL A 356 -7.01 7.58 8.34
N VAL A 357 -7.34 8.40 9.33
CA VAL A 357 -7.36 9.87 9.15
C VAL A 357 -5.97 10.48 9.17
N THR A 358 -4.93 9.71 9.38
CA THR A 358 -3.53 10.12 9.26
C THR A 358 -2.85 9.47 8.06
N HIS A 359 -2.94 8.16 7.89
CA HIS A 359 -2.35 7.42 6.78
C HIS A 359 -2.98 7.80 5.42
N GLU A 360 -4.28 7.53 5.26
CA GLU A 360 -4.97 7.82 4.00
C GLU A 360 -4.99 9.33 3.69
N ALA A 361 -5.03 10.16 4.74
CA ALA A 361 -4.92 11.60 4.57
C ALA A 361 -3.51 12.04 4.13
N GLY A 362 -2.46 11.26 4.41
CA GLY A 362 -1.12 11.50 3.87
C GLY A 362 -1.10 11.36 2.35
N HIS A 363 -1.72 10.31 1.80
CA HIS A 363 -1.94 10.16 0.36
C HIS A 363 -2.77 11.31 -0.21
N ALA A 364 -3.93 11.58 0.40
CA ALA A 364 -4.84 12.63 -0.06
C ALA A 364 -4.18 14.03 -0.02
N PHE A 365 -3.30 14.29 0.95
CA PHE A 365 -2.57 15.55 1.04
C PHE A 365 -1.52 15.68 -0.09
N ALA A 366 -0.84 14.60 -0.45
CA ALA A 366 0.05 14.60 -1.60
C ALA A 366 -0.72 14.88 -2.90
N ASP A 367 -1.86 14.22 -3.12
CA ASP A 367 -2.73 14.48 -4.28
C ASP A 367 -3.24 15.92 -4.30
N TYR A 368 -3.66 16.45 -3.16
CA TYR A 368 -4.11 17.85 -3.04
C TYR A 368 -2.99 18.85 -3.35
N LYS A 369 -1.74 18.52 -3.01
CA LYS A 369 -0.57 19.34 -3.32
C LYS A 369 -0.22 19.31 -4.80
N THR A 370 -0.19 18.12 -5.39
CA THR A 370 0.17 17.92 -6.81
C THR A 370 -0.91 18.47 -7.74
N ALA A 371 -2.17 18.53 -7.34
CA ALA A 371 -3.23 19.19 -8.09
C ALA A 371 -2.98 20.69 -8.33
N LYS A 372 -2.12 21.32 -7.54
CA LYS A 372 -1.74 22.75 -7.65
C LYS A 372 -0.47 22.98 -8.45
N ASN A 373 0.32 21.95 -8.68
CA ASN A 373 1.52 21.98 -9.50
C ASN A 373 1.31 21.12 -10.76
N PRO A 374 1.95 21.43 -11.90
CA PRO A 374 1.85 20.59 -13.07
C PRO A 374 2.23 19.15 -12.76
N PHE A 375 1.24 18.29 -12.70
CA PHE A 375 1.43 16.86 -12.48
C PHE A 375 2.00 16.22 -13.75
N VAL A 376 3.03 15.40 -13.62
CA VAL A 376 3.55 14.62 -14.75
C VAL A 376 2.72 13.34 -14.84
N VAL A 377 1.70 13.35 -15.70
CA VAL A 377 0.70 12.28 -15.82
C VAL A 377 1.34 10.91 -15.97
N GLU A 378 2.38 10.82 -16.79
CA GLU A 378 3.07 9.56 -17.09
C GLU A 378 3.83 8.96 -15.90
N LEU A 379 4.10 9.74 -14.87
CA LEU A 379 4.90 9.31 -13.71
C LEU A 379 4.08 9.11 -12.44
N GLY A 380 2.85 9.62 -12.42
CA GLY A 380 1.99 9.53 -11.25
C GLY A 380 2.68 10.08 -9.99
N VAL A 381 2.62 9.33 -8.89
CA VAL A 381 3.26 9.69 -7.61
C VAL A 381 4.76 9.33 -7.56
N GLY A 382 5.32 8.73 -8.60
CA GLY A 382 6.75 8.39 -8.69
C GLY A 382 7.15 7.04 -8.07
N GLY A 383 6.19 6.18 -7.75
CA GLY A 383 6.41 4.85 -7.17
C GLY A 383 5.58 4.61 -5.91
N MET A 384 5.26 3.36 -5.64
CA MET A 384 4.42 2.99 -4.48
C MET A 384 5.14 3.24 -3.16
N GLU A 385 6.45 3.02 -3.08
CA GLU A 385 7.27 3.33 -1.91
C GLU A 385 7.29 4.84 -1.59
N THR A 386 7.21 5.68 -2.62
CA THR A 386 7.07 7.14 -2.46
C THR A 386 5.69 7.47 -1.92
N ALA A 387 4.63 6.90 -2.50
CA ALA A 387 3.26 7.09 -2.05
C ALA A 387 3.08 6.67 -0.58
N GLU A 388 3.61 5.49 -0.20
CA GLU A 388 3.53 5.00 1.19
C GLU A 388 4.42 5.80 2.15
N THR A 389 5.46 6.45 1.66
CA THR A 389 6.21 7.40 2.48
C THR A 389 5.38 8.64 2.83
N HIS A 390 4.50 9.08 1.92
CA HIS A 390 3.55 10.18 2.20
C HIS A 390 2.62 9.82 3.36
N SER A 391 1.99 8.64 3.30
CA SER A 391 1.03 8.17 4.28
C SER A 391 1.66 7.86 5.63
N MET A 392 2.67 6.97 5.68
CA MET A 392 3.29 6.52 6.91
C MET A 392 4.05 7.63 7.65
N SER A 393 4.59 8.62 6.94
CA SER A 393 5.22 9.77 7.58
C SER A 393 4.19 10.70 8.22
N MET A 394 3.03 10.92 7.60
CA MET A 394 1.96 11.72 8.18
C MET A 394 1.46 11.15 9.51
N GLU A 395 1.40 9.83 9.66
CA GLU A 395 1.07 9.18 10.93
C GLU A 395 1.98 9.67 12.07
N PHE A 396 3.28 9.78 11.83
CA PHE A 396 4.25 10.25 12.83
C PHE A 396 4.25 11.76 13.02
N PHE A 397 4.02 12.55 11.98
CA PHE A 397 3.84 14.00 12.10
C PHE A 397 2.57 14.36 12.86
N ALA A 398 1.60 13.48 12.94
CA ALA A 398 0.40 13.62 13.76
C ALA A 398 0.64 13.41 15.27
N TRP A 399 1.75 12.80 15.70
CA TRP A 399 2.01 12.43 17.10
C TRP A 399 1.89 13.58 18.11
N PRO A 400 2.37 14.82 17.86
CA PRO A 400 2.20 15.92 18.82
C PRO A 400 0.75 16.27 19.14
N TYR A 401 -0.21 15.71 18.43
CA TYR A 401 -1.64 16.02 18.51
C TYR A 401 -2.50 14.82 18.94
N MET A 402 -1.87 13.70 19.31
CA MET A 402 -2.60 12.46 19.66
C MET A 402 -3.44 12.58 20.93
N ASP A 403 -3.17 13.58 21.77
CA ASP A 403 -4.03 13.91 22.89
C ASP A 403 -5.47 14.31 22.48
N LYS A 404 -5.64 14.85 21.26
CA LYS A 404 -6.96 15.19 20.70
C LYS A 404 -7.81 13.94 20.43
N PHE A 405 -7.18 12.81 20.12
CA PHE A 405 -7.85 11.53 19.80
C PHE A 405 -7.93 10.61 21.03
N PHE A 406 -6.84 10.47 21.76
CA PHE A 406 -6.69 9.49 22.84
C PHE A 406 -6.69 10.10 24.24
N GLY A 407 -6.55 11.44 24.37
CA GLY A 407 -6.41 12.11 25.66
C GLY A 407 -5.24 11.58 26.48
N GLU A 408 -5.49 11.08 27.70
CA GLU A 408 -4.46 10.55 28.59
C GLU A 408 -3.75 9.32 28.04
N ASP A 409 -4.38 8.57 27.13
CA ASP A 409 -3.80 7.39 26.48
C ASP A 409 -2.89 7.72 25.26
N ALA A 410 -2.67 8.99 24.93
CA ALA A 410 -1.84 9.40 23.80
C ALA A 410 -0.43 8.79 23.85
N GLY A 411 0.21 8.79 25.01
CA GLY A 411 1.54 8.18 25.18
C GLY A 411 1.55 6.66 24.97
N ARG A 412 0.47 5.97 25.34
CA ARG A 412 0.29 4.54 25.08
C ARG A 412 0.13 4.27 23.59
N TYR A 413 -0.61 5.13 22.88
CA TYR A 413 -0.73 5.05 21.43
C TYR A 413 0.62 5.27 20.74
N GLU A 414 1.40 6.29 21.12
CA GLU A 414 2.73 6.54 20.55
C GLU A 414 3.67 5.32 20.74
N PHE A 415 3.67 4.72 21.93
CA PHE A 415 4.45 3.52 22.20
C PHE A 415 4.02 2.34 21.33
N MET A 416 2.71 2.07 21.26
CA MET A 416 2.13 1.01 20.45
C MET A 416 2.46 1.19 18.98
N HIS A 417 2.22 2.38 18.44
CA HIS A 417 2.43 2.71 17.03
C HIS A 417 3.91 2.52 16.62
N LEU A 418 4.88 3.00 17.43
CA LEU A 418 6.29 2.82 17.12
C LEU A 418 6.72 1.35 17.19
N LEU A 419 6.23 0.61 18.19
CA LEU A 419 6.51 -0.81 18.31
C LEU A 419 5.95 -1.60 17.12
N ASP A 420 4.75 -1.26 16.66
CA ASP A 420 4.11 -1.90 15.51
C ASP A 420 4.83 -1.53 14.21
N ALA A 421 5.23 -0.27 14.02
CA ALA A 421 6.02 0.17 12.88
C ALA A 421 7.36 -0.58 12.75
N LEU A 422 8.08 -0.77 13.87
CA LEU A 422 9.31 -1.59 13.88
C LEU A 422 9.02 -3.06 13.63
N SER A 423 7.97 -3.60 14.24
CA SER A 423 7.57 -5.02 14.14
C SER A 423 7.03 -5.38 12.75
N PHE A 424 6.56 -4.40 12.01
CA PHE A 424 6.09 -4.55 10.64
C PHE A 424 7.23 -4.90 9.67
N LEU A 425 8.43 -4.31 9.84
CA LEU A 425 9.55 -4.50 8.91
C LEU A 425 9.96 -5.97 8.73
N PRO A 426 10.16 -6.79 9.78
CA PRO A 426 10.40 -8.23 9.63
C PRO A 426 9.29 -8.96 8.89
N TYR A 427 8.01 -8.65 9.19
CA TYR A 427 6.88 -9.31 8.55
C TYR A 427 6.76 -8.96 7.05
N GLY A 428 6.84 -7.69 6.70
CA GLY A 428 6.81 -7.28 5.30
C GLY A 428 7.97 -7.85 4.49
N THR A 429 9.14 -8.01 5.12
CA THR A 429 10.30 -8.67 4.52
C THR A 429 10.04 -10.16 4.24
N ILE A 430 9.33 -10.87 5.15
CA ILE A 430 8.89 -12.26 4.91
C ILE A 430 7.99 -12.32 3.67
N VAL A 431 7.00 -11.41 3.59
CA VAL A 431 6.04 -11.37 2.46
C VAL A 431 6.76 -11.22 1.13
N ASP A 432 7.76 -10.35 1.04
CA ASP A 432 8.56 -10.16 -0.17
C ASP A 432 9.44 -11.37 -0.49
N ASP A 433 10.22 -11.84 0.49
CA ASP A 433 11.16 -12.94 0.25
C ASP A 433 10.47 -14.26 -0.04
N PHE A 434 9.29 -14.49 0.53
CA PHE A 434 8.44 -15.62 0.17
C PHE A 434 8.04 -15.60 -1.31
N GLN A 435 7.56 -14.46 -1.78
CA GLN A 435 7.17 -14.30 -3.19
C GLN A 435 8.36 -14.52 -4.12
N ARG A 436 9.52 -13.93 -3.80
CA ARG A 436 10.76 -14.18 -4.56
C ARG A 436 11.07 -15.67 -4.66
N GLN A 437 11.06 -16.39 -3.52
CA GLN A 437 11.37 -17.82 -3.49
C GLN A 437 10.35 -18.64 -4.30
N VAL A 438 9.07 -18.33 -4.21
CA VAL A 438 8.00 -19.02 -4.97
C VAL A 438 8.17 -18.78 -6.48
N TYR A 439 8.40 -17.54 -6.90
CA TYR A 439 8.54 -17.24 -8.34
C TYR A 439 9.88 -17.68 -8.93
N GLU A 440 10.91 -17.89 -8.12
CA GLU A 440 12.13 -18.58 -8.53
C GLU A 440 11.93 -20.10 -8.68
N ASN A 441 10.90 -20.66 -8.03
CA ASN A 441 10.58 -22.09 -8.00
C ASN A 441 9.08 -22.31 -8.27
N PRO A 442 8.58 -21.99 -9.48
CA PRO A 442 7.14 -21.98 -9.76
C PRO A 442 6.47 -23.35 -9.62
N ASP A 443 7.24 -24.43 -9.72
CA ASP A 443 6.77 -25.81 -9.61
C ASP A 443 6.67 -26.33 -8.16
N TRP A 444 6.95 -25.49 -7.15
CA TRP A 444 6.79 -25.90 -5.76
C TRP A 444 5.35 -26.32 -5.44
N THR A 445 5.25 -27.43 -4.72
CA THR A 445 3.98 -27.90 -4.15
C THR A 445 3.48 -26.94 -3.04
N PRO A 446 2.20 -27.02 -2.68
CA PRO A 446 1.67 -26.29 -1.53
C PRO A 446 2.45 -26.54 -0.23
N GLU A 447 2.90 -27.78 0.00
CA GLU A 447 3.69 -28.15 1.20
C GLU A 447 5.07 -27.52 1.20
N GLU A 448 5.73 -27.41 0.04
CA GLU A 448 7.02 -26.72 -0.09
C GLU A 448 6.87 -25.22 0.14
N ARG A 449 5.79 -24.60 -0.34
CA ARG A 449 5.46 -23.19 -0.09
C ARG A 449 5.21 -22.95 1.41
N LYS A 450 4.44 -23.81 2.07
CA LYS A 450 4.21 -23.75 3.53
C LYS A 450 5.51 -23.90 4.31
N ALA A 451 6.37 -24.82 3.91
CA ALA A 451 7.69 -25.01 4.54
C ALA A 451 8.61 -23.79 4.39
N ALA A 452 8.61 -23.16 3.20
CA ALA A 452 9.35 -21.93 2.95
C ALA A 452 8.87 -20.79 3.83
N TRP A 453 7.54 -20.59 3.94
CA TRP A 453 6.97 -19.59 4.84
C TRP A 453 7.35 -19.81 6.30
N ARG A 454 7.23 -21.03 6.81
CA ARG A 454 7.64 -21.35 8.20
C ARG A 454 9.11 -21.04 8.46
N LYS A 455 9.99 -21.33 7.49
CA LYS A 455 11.41 -21.03 7.60
C LYS A 455 11.65 -19.52 7.72
N LEU A 456 10.96 -18.72 6.91
CA LEU A 456 11.05 -17.26 6.96
C LEU A 456 10.48 -16.69 8.27
N GLU A 457 9.35 -17.20 8.75
CA GLU A 457 8.81 -16.82 10.07
C GLU A 457 9.82 -17.10 11.20
N ALA A 458 10.46 -18.27 11.19
CA ALA A 458 11.47 -18.60 12.19
C ALA A 458 12.73 -17.71 12.11
N GLU A 459 13.09 -17.25 10.92
CA GLU A 459 14.25 -16.38 10.69
C GLU A 459 13.98 -14.93 11.07
N PHE A 460 12.85 -14.37 10.62
CA PHE A 460 12.54 -12.95 10.79
C PHE A 460 11.67 -12.63 12.01
N ARG A 461 10.94 -13.60 12.54
CA ARG A 461 10.06 -13.44 13.70
C ARG A 461 10.25 -14.57 14.75
N PRO A 462 11.50 -14.80 15.21
CA PRO A 462 11.85 -15.93 16.09
C PRO A 462 11.18 -15.87 17.47
N HIS A 463 10.56 -14.74 17.81
CA HIS A 463 9.88 -14.50 19.09
C HIS A 463 8.41 -14.96 19.10
N ILE A 464 7.87 -15.42 17.98
CA ILE A 464 6.47 -15.85 17.87
C ILE A 464 6.38 -17.36 17.74
N THR A 465 5.43 -17.95 18.48
CA THR A 465 5.10 -19.38 18.41
C THR A 465 3.74 -19.56 17.72
N PHE A 466 3.70 -20.49 16.77
CA PHE A 466 2.50 -20.88 16.01
C PHE A 466 1.95 -22.23 16.45
N ASP A 467 2.68 -22.96 17.30
CA ASP A 467 2.38 -24.34 17.69
C ASP A 467 0.98 -24.47 18.31
N GLY A 468 0.22 -25.46 17.85
CA GLY A 468 -1.13 -25.72 18.32
C GLY A 468 -2.20 -24.74 17.81
N ILE A 469 -1.86 -23.80 16.91
CA ILE A 469 -2.84 -22.97 16.22
C ILE A 469 -3.23 -23.69 14.93
N PRO A 470 -4.48 -24.23 14.82
CA PRO A 470 -4.87 -25.06 13.68
C PRO A 470 -4.54 -24.40 12.35
N TYR A 471 -3.97 -25.16 11.41
CA TYR A 471 -3.59 -24.73 10.08
C TYR A 471 -2.48 -23.66 10.01
N LEU A 472 -2.48 -22.65 10.90
CA LEU A 472 -1.44 -21.60 10.89
C LEU A 472 -0.07 -22.16 11.29
N GLU A 473 -0.01 -23.19 12.15
CA GLU A 473 1.23 -23.90 12.47
C GLU A 473 1.87 -24.60 11.25
N GLU A 474 1.08 -24.87 10.21
CA GLU A 474 1.56 -25.48 8.97
C GLU A 474 2.30 -24.48 8.06
N GLY A 475 2.33 -23.17 8.40
CA GLY A 475 2.96 -22.12 7.58
C GLY A 475 2.03 -21.53 6.53
N THR A 476 0.78 -21.30 6.89
CA THR A 476 -0.28 -20.86 5.96
C THR A 476 -0.73 -19.41 6.13
N ARG A 477 -0.07 -18.64 7.04
CA ARG A 477 -0.46 -17.26 7.32
C ARG A 477 -0.49 -16.38 6.07
N TRP A 478 0.34 -16.64 5.08
CA TRP A 478 0.38 -15.92 3.81
C TRP A 478 -0.91 -16.00 3.00
N GLN A 479 -1.74 -17.03 3.20
CA GLN A 479 -2.94 -17.26 2.40
C GLN A 479 -4.05 -16.23 2.63
N TYR A 480 -4.02 -15.51 3.75
CA TYR A 480 -4.91 -14.37 3.98
C TYR A 480 -4.21 -13.00 3.90
N GLN A 481 -2.99 -12.98 3.37
CA GLN A 481 -2.29 -11.75 2.97
C GLN A 481 -2.62 -11.46 1.50
N MET A 482 -3.67 -10.66 1.28
CA MET A 482 -4.23 -10.41 -0.05
C MET A 482 -3.19 -9.96 -1.09
N HIS A 483 -2.23 -9.13 -0.70
CA HIS A 483 -1.17 -8.63 -1.59
C HIS A 483 -0.38 -9.72 -2.29
N ILE A 484 -0.20 -10.89 -1.66
CA ILE A 484 0.52 -12.03 -2.28
C ILE A 484 -0.24 -12.57 -3.49
N TYR A 485 -1.58 -12.56 -3.43
CA TYR A 485 -2.42 -12.99 -4.55
C TYR A 485 -2.65 -11.88 -5.56
N GLU A 486 -2.94 -10.66 -5.10
CA GLU A 486 -3.49 -9.56 -5.90
C GLU A 486 -2.41 -8.69 -6.52
N THR A 487 -1.37 -8.31 -5.76
CA THR A 487 -0.35 -7.33 -6.15
C THR A 487 1.06 -7.81 -5.81
N PRO A 488 1.60 -8.76 -6.60
CA PRO A 488 2.90 -9.37 -6.29
C PRO A 488 4.02 -8.34 -6.26
N PHE A 489 4.91 -8.48 -5.26
CA PHE A 489 6.05 -7.61 -4.97
C PHE A 489 5.71 -6.20 -4.49
N TYR A 490 4.44 -5.84 -4.29
CA TYR A 490 4.08 -4.53 -3.75
C TYR A 490 4.47 -4.38 -2.26
N TYR A 491 4.33 -5.43 -1.48
CA TYR A 491 4.38 -5.34 -0.01
C TYR A 491 5.69 -4.80 0.56
N ILE A 492 6.80 -4.98 -0.16
CA ILE A 492 8.11 -4.45 0.26
C ILE A 492 8.15 -2.92 0.22
N ASP A 493 7.35 -2.27 -0.61
CA ASP A 493 7.30 -0.83 -0.76
C ASP A 493 6.81 -0.18 0.55
N TYR A 494 5.90 -0.83 1.28
CA TYR A 494 5.55 -0.43 2.65
C TYR A 494 6.74 -0.46 3.61
N CYS A 495 7.62 -1.47 3.49
CA CYS A 495 8.80 -1.57 4.34
C CYS A 495 9.82 -0.47 4.03
N LEU A 496 10.03 -0.17 2.75
CA LEU A 496 10.91 0.91 2.32
C LEU A 496 10.40 2.26 2.81
N ALA A 497 9.11 2.50 2.62
CA ALA A 497 8.41 3.69 3.13
C ALA A 497 8.46 3.81 4.65
N GLN A 498 8.23 2.70 5.37
CA GLN A 498 8.30 2.69 6.84
C GLN A 498 9.68 3.08 7.35
N THR A 499 10.76 2.69 6.64
CA THR A 499 12.11 3.13 7.04
C THR A 499 12.33 4.62 6.83
N ALA A 500 11.74 5.22 5.80
CA ALA A 500 11.77 6.66 5.59
C ALA A 500 10.93 7.39 6.66
N ALA A 501 9.73 6.88 6.93
CA ALA A 501 8.83 7.44 7.95
C ALA A 501 9.44 7.39 9.37
N LEU A 502 10.11 6.29 9.74
CA LEU A 502 10.85 6.19 11.01
C LEU A 502 11.98 7.23 11.08
N GLN A 503 12.70 7.47 9.99
CA GLN A 503 13.71 8.53 9.96
C GLN A 503 13.08 9.91 10.12
N PHE A 504 11.96 10.20 9.44
CA PHE A 504 11.21 11.45 9.65
C PHE A 504 10.74 11.60 11.10
N LEU A 505 10.26 10.53 11.75
CA LEU A 505 9.93 10.54 13.17
C LEU A 505 11.15 10.97 14.01
N LEU A 506 12.28 10.31 13.83
CA LEU A 506 13.48 10.58 14.61
C LEU A 506 14.02 12.02 14.40
N GLU A 507 13.94 12.52 13.16
CA GLU A 507 14.29 13.92 12.84
C GLU A 507 13.27 14.91 13.43
N SER A 508 11.98 14.60 13.39
CA SER A 508 10.92 15.46 13.99
C SER A 508 11.07 15.61 15.50
N ARG A 509 11.67 14.63 16.17
CA ARG A 509 11.98 14.72 17.62
C ARG A 509 13.15 15.66 17.91
N LYS A 510 14.01 15.94 16.93
CA LYS A 510 15.11 16.91 17.03
C LYS A 510 14.63 18.31 16.66
N ASP A 511 13.97 18.45 15.50
CA ASP A 511 13.37 19.69 15.01
C ASP A 511 12.14 19.38 14.17
N TYR A 512 10.95 19.52 14.77
CA TYR A 512 9.68 19.20 14.11
C TYR A 512 9.43 20.08 12.88
N ALA A 513 9.71 21.38 12.97
CA ALA A 513 9.40 22.31 11.90
C ALA A 513 10.28 22.06 10.66
N ASP A 514 11.57 21.79 10.85
CA ASP A 514 12.48 21.43 9.76
C ASP A 514 12.10 20.08 9.14
N ALA A 515 11.89 19.04 9.95
CA ALA A 515 11.51 17.72 9.47
C ALA A 515 10.19 17.77 8.69
N PHE A 516 9.19 18.50 9.19
CA PHE A 516 7.92 18.68 8.49
C PHE A 516 8.06 19.44 7.16
N ALA A 517 8.89 20.47 7.13
CA ALA A 517 9.18 21.20 5.89
C ALA A 517 9.88 20.30 4.84
N ARG A 518 10.82 19.43 5.27
CA ARG A 518 11.45 18.42 4.39
C ARG A 518 10.43 17.40 3.88
N TYR A 519 9.54 16.92 4.72
CA TYR A 519 8.45 16.04 4.34
C TYR A 519 7.50 16.70 3.31
N VAL A 520 7.09 17.95 3.53
CA VAL A 520 6.24 18.68 2.58
C VAL A 520 6.95 18.88 1.23
N ARG A 521 8.25 19.11 1.21
CA ARG A 521 9.02 19.14 -0.04
C ARG A 521 9.04 17.77 -0.73
N PHE A 522 9.29 16.70 0.02
CA PHE A 522 9.30 15.33 -0.47
C PHE A 522 7.99 15.00 -1.21
N LEU A 523 6.85 15.20 -0.56
CA LEU A 523 5.55 14.87 -1.16
C LEU A 523 5.12 15.82 -2.31
N SER A 524 5.68 17.03 -2.38
CA SER A 524 5.33 18.00 -3.43
C SER A 524 6.06 17.75 -4.76
N GLN A 525 7.05 16.84 -4.78
CA GLN A 525 7.84 16.49 -5.97
C GLN A 525 7.40 15.16 -6.59
N GLY A 526 6.20 14.68 -6.25
CA GLY A 526 5.69 13.40 -6.73
C GLY A 526 5.77 13.25 -8.25
N GLY A 527 6.40 12.15 -8.68
CA GLY A 527 6.62 11.82 -10.08
C GLY A 527 7.81 12.52 -10.76
N GLU A 528 8.27 13.67 -10.29
CA GLU A 528 9.41 14.36 -10.92
C GLU A 528 10.77 13.72 -10.59
N LYS A 529 10.86 12.97 -9.50
CA LYS A 529 12.08 12.34 -8.99
C LYS A 529 11.80 10.91 -8.54
N VAL A 530 12.84 10.08 -8.60
CA VAL A 530 12.78 8.73 -8.07
C VAL A 530 12.96 8.72 -6.54
N PHE A 531 12.49 7.68 -5.90
CA PHE A 531 12.51 7.52 -4.43
C PHE A 531 13.88 7.79 -3.80
N THR A 532 14.95 7.24 -4.38
CA THR A 532 16.31 7.44 -3.84
C THR A 532 16.77 8.90 -3.86
N ASP A 533 16.39 9.65 -4.89
CA ASP A 533 16.73 11.08 -5.00
C ASP A 533 15.89 11.91 -4.02
N LEU A 534 14.62 11.55 -3.84
CA LEU A 534 13.75 12.18 -2.84
C LEU A 534 14.26 11.97 -1.41
N LEU A 535 14.77 10.78 -1.08
CA LEU A 535 15.40 10.51 0.21
C LEU A 535 16.66 11.41 0.43
N GLU A 536 17.53 11.50 -0.58
CA GLU A 536 18.72 12.32 -0.50
C GLU A 536 18.38 13.79 -0.28
N GLU A 537 17.42 14.34 -1.01
CA GLU A 537 16.96 15.74 -0.84
C GLU A 537 16.26 16.01 0.49
N ALA A 538 15.65 14.98 1.07
CA ALA A 538 15.08 15.05 2.40
C ALA A 538 16.12 14.82 3.52
N ASP A 539 17.39 14.65 3.18
CA ASP A 539 18.49 14.29 4.11
C ASP A 539 18.18 13.00 4.89
N LEU A 540 17.61 12.02 4.19
CA LEU A 540 17.32 10.67 4.70
C LEU A 540 18.27 9.65 4.08
N ARG A 541 18.62 8.62 4.84
CA ARG A 541 19.49 7.54 4.37
C ARG A 541 18.72 6.56 3.50
N SER A 542 19.30 6.19 2.37
CA SER A 542 18.76 5.14 1.52
C SER A 542 18.75 3.79 2.27
N PRO A 543 17.62 3.05 2.30
CA PRO A 543 17.51 1.77 2.99
C PRO A 543 18.31 0.64 2.31
N PHE A 544 18.80 0.87 1.10
CA PHE A 544 19.55 -0.11 0.29
C PHE A 544 21.06 -0.14 0.61
N GLN A 545 21.57 0.81 1.38
CA GLN A 545 22.97 0.79 1.80
C GLN A 545 23.19 -0.22 2.93
N ALA A 546 24.32 -0.91 2.92
CA ALA A 546 24.70 -1.83 3.98
C ALA A 546 24.81 -1.09 5.33
N GLY A 547 24.09 -1.56 6.35
CA GLY A 547 24.07 -0.92 7.67
C GLY A 547 23.13 0.28 7.81
N ALA A 548 22.33 0.58 6.78
CA ALA A 548 21.44 1.74 6.78
C ALA A 548 20.43 1.74 7.93
N LEU A 549 19.96 0.54 8.37
CA LEU A 549 18.94 0.42 9.40
C LEU A 549 19.48 0.36 10.83
N GLN A 550 20.80 0.29 11.04
CA GLN A 550 21.38 0.18 12.36
C GLN A 550 21.02 1.37 13.26
N ALA A 551 21.20 2.60 12.76
CA ALA A 551 20.87 3.81 13.50
C ALA A 551 19.35 3.91 13.74
N VAL A 552 18.53 3.62 12.73
CA VAL A 552 17.06 3.63 12.84
C VAL A 552 16.62 2.67 13.95
N ALA A 553 17.15 1.45 13.98
CA ALA A 553 16.82 0.45 15.00
C ALA A 553 17.18 0.92 16.41
N GLN A 554 18.41 1.42 16.59
CA GLN A 554 18.92 1.86 17.90
C GLN A 554 18.19 3.11 18.42
N GLU A 555 18.01 4.13 17.59
CA GLU A 555 17.33 5.36 17.99
C GLU A 555 15.82 5.12 18.24
N SER A 556 15.17 4.27 17.46
CA SER A 556 13.77 3.89 17.69
C SER A 556 13.61 3.07 18.97
N GLU A 557 14.51 2.13 19.28
CA GLU A 557 14.50 1.43 20.55
C GLU A 557 14.70 2.40 21.74
N ALA A 558 15.64 3.33 21.61
CA ALA A 558 15.87 4.34 22.64
C ALA A 558 14.63 5.23 22.86
N LEU A 559 13.92 5.59 21.81
CA LEU A 559 12.66 6.34 21.90
C LEU A 559 11.57 5.51 22.58
N LEU A 560 11.43 4.22 22.23
CA LEU A 560 10.49 3.32 22.91
C LEU A 560 10.77 3.23 24.42
N ARG A 561 12.05 3.12 24.83
CA ARG A 561 12.41 3.11 26.25
C ARG A 561 12.06 4.42 26.96
N GLN A 562 12.20 5.56 26.27
CA GLN A 562 11.78 6.87 26.81
C GLN A 562 10.27 6.98 26.98
N LEU A 563 9.49 6.49 26.01
CA LEU A 563 8.03 6.47 26.07
C LEU A 563 7.56 5.56 27.21
N GLU A 564 8.12 4.35 27.31
CA GLU A 564 7.82 3.40 28.36
C GLU A 564 8.08 3.97 29.76
N ALA A 565 9.25 4.60 29.97
CA ALA A 565 9.59 5.23 31.25
C ALA A 565 8.64 6.36 31.65
N LYS A 566 8.02 7.04 30.69
CA LYS A 566 6.96 8.02 30.97
C LYS A 566 5.66 7.35 31.38
N LEU A 567 5.29 6.25 30.71
CA LEU A 567 4.07 5.48 31.04
C LEU A 567 4.12 4.87 32.43
N ASP A 568 5.29 4.42 32.87
CA ASP A 568 5.50 3.85 34.22
C ASP A 568 5.42 4.92 35.35
N GLN A 569 5.44 6.20 35.01
CA GLN A 569 5.32 7.33 35.96
C GLN A 569 3.87 7.85 36.09
N LEU A 570 2.97 7.43 35.23
CA LEU A 570 1.54 7.77 35.22
C LEU A 570 0.72 6.68 35.92
#